data_f6c9948a7ac4f39ede30ec3949d7fc01
#
_entry.id   f6c9948a7ac4f39ede30ec3949d7fc01
#
_cell.length_a   1.000
_cell.length_b   1.000
_cell.length_c   1.000
_cell.angle_alpha   90.00
_cell.angle_beta   90.00
_cell.angle_gamma   90.00
#
_symmetry.space_group_name_H-M   'P 1'
#
loop_
_entity.id
_entity.type
_entity.pdbx_description
1 polymer ?
#
loop_
_entity_poly.entity_id
_entity_poly.type
_entity_poly.pdbx_seq_one_letter_code
_entity_poly.pdbx_strand_id
1 'polypeptide(L)' 'RSNSGSRHFAREQRRELNIVYWADMEHAWMLIGHQPMADLEEMARLLRTRLSV' A
#
# COMPACT_ATOMS: atom_id res chain seq x y z
N ARG A 1 -13.83 -8.68 -13.24
CA ARG A 1 -13.64 -8.58 -12.82
C ARG A 1 -13.24 -7.98 -12.12
N SER A 2 -12.91 -7.75 -11.83
CA SER A 2 -12.44 -7.38 -11.19
C SER A 2 -12.57 -6.93 -10.26
N ASN A 3 -12.81 -6.63 -9.86
CA ASN A 3 -12.91 -6.18 -9.04
C ASN A 3 -12.56 -6.23 -7.95
N SER A 4 -12.52 -6.45 -7.62
CA SER A 4 -11.89 -6.76 -6.42
C SER A 4 -10.54 -6.21 -6.32
N GLY A 5 -10.23 -5.33 -7.15
CA GLY A 5 -8.95 -4.70 -7.11
C GLY A 5 -8.67 -3.98 -5.84
N SER A 6 -9.67 -3.76 -5.02
CA SER A 6 -9.45 -3.05 -3.79
C SER A 6 -8.49 -3.77 -2.86
N ARG A 7 -8.17 -5.00 -3.14
CA ARG A 7 -7.24 -5.71 -2.28
C ARG A 7 -5.81 -5.56 -2.70
N HIS A 8 -5.58 -4.91 -3.80
CA HIS A 8 -4.24 -4.76 -4.30
C HIS A 8 -3.65 -3.47 -3.84
N PHE A 9 -2.36 -3.49 -3.60
CA PHE A 9 -1.62 -2.29 -3.33
C PHE A 9 -1.03 -1.80 -4.63
N ALA A 10 -1.15 -0.52 -4.88
CA ALA A 10 -0.46 0.08 -6.00
C ALA A 10 0.96 0.38 -5.57
N ARG A 11 1.90 0.18 -6.48
CA ARG A 11 3.31 0.37 -6.19
C ARG A 11 3.90 1.31 -7.20
N GLU A 12 4.76 2.17 -6.71
CA GLU A 12 5.41 3.12 -7.59
C GLU A 12 6.81 3.35 -7.08
N GLN A 13 7.73 3.61 -7.99
CA GLN A 13 9.10 3.89 -7.61
C GLN A 13 9.53 5.17 -8.28
N ARG A 14 10.05 6.09 -7.49
CA ARG A 14 10.51 7.37 -7.99
C ARG A 14 11.88 7.63 -7.44
N ARG A 15 12.87 7.65 -8.33
CA ARG A 15 14.23 7.84 -7.91
C ARG A 15 14.59 6.77 -6.90
N GLU A 16 14.85 7.15 -5.68
CA GLU A 16 15.21 6.20 -4.65
C GLU A 16 14.07 5.91 -3.69
N LEU A 17 12.90 6.43 -3.97
CA LEU A 17 11.78 6.25 -3.08
C LEU A 17 10.86 5.18 -3.61
N ASN A 18 10.42 4.33 -2.73
CA ASN A 18 9.39 3.36 -3.04
C ASN A 18 8.10 3.81 -2.40
N ILE A 19 7.02 3.66 -3.13
CA ILE A 19 5.73 4.15 -2.70
C ILE A 19 4.74 3.00 -2.82
N VAL A 20 4.01 2.77 -1.74
CA VAL A 20 2.93 1.78 -1.74
C VAL A 20 1.69 2.51 -1.28
N TYR A 21 0.61 2.39 -2.05
CA TYR A 21 -0.61 3.04 -1.64
C TYR A 21 -1.80 2.15 -1.94
N TRP A 22 -2.85 2.37 -1.18
CA TRP A 22 -4.08 1.63 -1.36
C TRP A 22 -5.23 2.50 -0.91
N ALA A 23 -6.43 2.11 -1.32
CA ALA A 23 -7.62 2.88 -1.00
C ALA A 23 -8.71 1.96 -0.52
N ASP A 24 -9.51 2.51 0.34
CA ASP A 24 -10.70 1.89 0.85
C ASP A 24 -11.87 2.70 0.34
N MET A 25 -13.07 2.36 0.79
CA MET A 25 -14.24 3.11 0.35
C MET A 25 -14.21 4.55 0.80
N GLU A 26 -13.62 4.80 1.94
CA GLU A 26 -13.66 6.14 2.51
C GLU A 26 -12.30 6.75 2.72
N HIS A 27 -11.24 5.97 2.56
CA HIS A 27 -9.93 6.46 2.93
C HIS A 27 -8.89 6.01 1.91
N ALA A 28 -7.84 6.75 1.85
CA ALA A 28 -6.68 6.38 1.07
C ALA A 28 -5.45 6.51 1.95
N TRP A 29 -4.52 5.61 1.76
CA TRP A 29 -3.29 5.58 2.53
C TRP A 29 -2.12 5.48 1.61
N MET A 30 -0.98 5.94 2.08
CA MET A 30 0.24 5.92 1.30
C MET A 30 1.42 5.73 2.24
N LEU A 31 2.33 4.85 1.84
CA LEU A 31 3.59 4.65 2.52
C LEU A 31 4.72 4.99 1.58
N ILE A 32 5.63 5.81 2.03
CA ILE A 32 6.76 6.24 1.21
C ILE A 32 8.01 6.03 2.04
N GLY A 33 9.03 5.47 1.41
CA GLY A 33 10.28 5.29 2.11
C GLY A 33 11.36 4.80 1.19
N HIS A 34 12.55 4.65 1.75
CA HIS A 34 13.70 4.14 1.02
C HIS A 34 13.84 2.64 1.16
N GLN A 35 13.00 2.02 1.95
CA GLN A 35 13.07 0.59 2.17
C GLN A 35 12.74 -0.14 0.88
N PRO A 36 13.18 -1.39 0.76
CA PRO A 36 12.77 -2.21 -0.38
C PRO A 36 11.25 -2.29 -0.50
N MET A 37 10.78 -2.41 -1.72
CA MET A 37 9.36 -2.46 -1.96
C MET A 37 8.67 -3.56 -1.15
N ALA A 38 9.34 -4.70 -1.03
CA ALA A 38 8.75 -5.81 -0.28
C ALA A 38 8.51 -5.44 1.17
N ASP A 39 9.43 -4.66 1.74
CA ASP A 39 9.27 -4.23 3.13
C ASP A 39 8.11 -3.27 3.27
N LEU A 40 7.97 -2.37 2.33
CA LEU A 40 6.86 -1.43 2.37
C LEU A 40 5.54 -2.16 2.22
N GLU A 41 5.50 -3.16 1.35
CA GLU A 41 4.28 -3.92 1.18
C GLU A 41 3.92 -4.69 2.45
N GLU A 42 4.92 -5.18 3.13
CA GLU A 42 4.67 -5.87 4.39
C GLU A 42 4.10 -4.91 5.41
N MET A 43 4.67 -3.72 5.50
CA MET A 43 4.16 -2.73 6.42
C MET A 43 2.74 -2.31 6.05
N ALA A 44 2.48 -2.17 4.77
CA ALA A 44 1.14 -1.80 4.33
C ALA A 44 0.13 -2.86 4.72
N ARG A 45 0.52 -4.13 4.57
CA ARG A 45 -0.37 -5.20 4.93
C ARG A 45 -0.68 -5.22 6.42
N LEU A 46 0.34 -4.97 7.23
CA LEU A 46 0.14 -4.93 8.67
C LEU A 46 -0.74 -3.76 9.07
N LEU A 47 -0.48 -2.61 8.50
CA LEU A 47 -1.28 -1.43 8.80
C LEU A 47 -2.73 -1.64 8.39
N ARG A 48 -2.92 -2.20 7.22
CA ARG A 48 -4.27 -2.42 6.73
C ARG A 48 -5.03 -3.34 7.66
N THR A 49 -4.38 -4.38 8.14
CA THR A 49 -5.01 -5.29 9.06
C THR A 49 -5.43 -4.58 10.33
N ARG A 50 -4.57 -3.72 10.83
CA ARG A 50 -4.88 -3.02 12.07
C ARG A 50 -5.95 -1.98 11.87
N LEU A 51 -5.93 -1.31 10.73
CA LEU A 51 -6.87 -0.23 10.50
C LEU A 51 -8.26 -0.73 10.18
N SER A 52 -8.38 -1.95 9.74
CA SER A 52 -9.69 -2.45 9.37
C SER A 52 -10.45 -3.07 10.52
N VAL A 53 -9.95 -2.97 11.71
CA VAL A 53 -10.64 -3.51 12.88
C VAL A 53 -11.84 -2.68 13.33
#